data_3c18cd01617da162983b92d334e15afb
#
_entry.id   3c18cd01617da162983b92d334e15afb
#
_cell.length_a   1.000
_cell.length_b   1.000
_cell.length_c   1.000
_cell.angle_alpha   90.00
_cell.angle_beta   90.00
_cell.angle_gamma   90.00
#
_symmetry.space_group_name_H-M   'P 1'
#
loop_
_entity.id
_entity.type
_entity.pdbx_description
1 polymer ?
#
loop_
_entity_poly.entity_id
_entity_poly.type
_entity_poly.pdbx_seq_one_letter_code
_entity_poly.pdbx_strand_id
1 'polypeptide(L)'
;IYMRFLLPLFLLFVNCAVCVNSLNSTEAVTMYNCPSGCIENTSVEVFNHNFCESRLQHNKPPEIYNSYTSLAVTVVPLVIGLPEHQPFYNVATMFILNGFASSYYHYYLTWLGKQADEVTMILANYFGLCGLIDMVYSKPTNRRPLHLLNTLFMYGFLVSNTLIQNDQLFPTVFSVYIAGSLYMIRRVAHKYNTPYKRYLFVSLFGATCWLISEEICNEYTVHGHSIWHFLFPLGFYRLILNYDKLK
;
A
#
# COMPACT_ATOMS: atom_id res chain seq x y z
N ILE A 1 -13.25 -18.28 5.03
CA ILE A 1 -14.42 -17.38 5.21
C ILE A 1 -14.07 -15.93 4.81
N TYR A 2 -12.94 -15.36 5.25
CA TYR A 2 -12.58 -13.97 4.97
C TYR A 2 -12.43 -13.63 3.46
N MET A 3 -11.86 -14.53 2.66
CA MET A 3 -11.60 -14.27 1.23
C MET A 3 -12.89 -14.23 0.37
N ARG A 4 -13.96 -14.96 0.76
CA ARG A 4 -15.23 -14.97 0.02
C ARG A 4 -16.02 -13.65 0.11
N PHE A 5 -15.73 -12.82 1.14
CA PHE A 5 -16.39 -11.52 1.31
C PHE A 5 -15.57 -10.34 0.78
N LEU A 6 -14.24 -10.45 0.72
CA LEU A 6 -13.38 -9.32 0.35
C LEU A 6 -13.21 -9.13 -1.15
N LEU A 7 -13.23 -10.19 -1.94
CA LEU A 7 -13.19 -10.06 -3.40
C LEU A 7 -14.42 -9.33 -3.96
N PRO A 8 -15.68 -9.66 -3.53
CA PRO A 8 -16.85 -8.88 -3.89
C PRO A 8 -16.78 -7.44 -3.37
N LEU A 9 -16.27 -7.22 -2.15
CA LEU A 9 -16.10 -5.86 -1.58
C LEU A 9 -15.09 -5.04 -2.37
N PHE A 10 -13.96 -5.64 -2.75
CA PHE A 10 -12.95 -4.99 -3.59
C PHE A 10 -13.51 -4.66 -4.98
N LEU A 11 -14.25 -5.60 -5.60
CA LEU A 11 -14.91 -5.36 -6.89
C LEU A 11 -16.01 -4.29 -6.77
N LEU A 12 -16.76 -4.27 -5.66
CA LEU A 12 -17.76 -3.24 -5.38
C LEU A 12 -17.09 -1.87 -5.17
N PHE A 13 -15.95 -1.85 -4.48
CA PHE A 13 -15.15 -0.64 -4.27
C PHE A 13 -14.62 -0.08 -5.59
N VAL A 14 -14.04 -0.92 -6.44
CA VAL A 14 -13.56 -0.51 -7.78
C VAL A 14 -14.71 0.01 -8.63
N ASN A 15 -15.87 -0.66 -8.63
CA ASN A 15 -17.05 -0.20 -9.36
C ASN A 15 -17.64 1.10 -8.78
N CYS A 16 -17.65 1.26 -7.45
CA CYS A 16 -18.13 2.48 -6.79
C CYS A 16 -17.19 3.66 -7.05
N ALA A 17 -15.86 3.45 -7.01
CA ALA A 17 -14.87 4.48 -7.34
C ALA A 17 -14.99 4.93 -8.81
N VAL A 18 -15.26 3.99 -9.73
CA VAL A 18 -15.52 4.32 -11.15
C VAL A 18 -16.83 5.10 -11.31
N CYS A 19 -17.91 4.74 -10.58
CA CYS A 19 -19.19 5.47 -10.61
C CYS A 19 -19.08 6.87 -10.02
N VAL A 20 -18.37 7.07 -8.90
CA VAL A 20 -18.22 8.39 -8.26
C VAL A 20 -17.42 9.32 -9.14
N ASN A 21 -16.36 8.84 -9.82
CA ASN A 21 -15.60 9.65 -10.78
C ASN A 21 -16.44 10.07 -11.99
N SER A 22 -17.40 9.26 -12.44
CA SER A 22 -18.30 9.63 -13.52
C SER A 22 -19.32 10.71 -13.14
N LEU A 23 -19.60 10.89 -11.85
CA LEU A 23 -20.54 11.90 -11.34
C LEU A 23 -19.86 13.25 -11.03
N ASN A 24 -18.56 13.27 -10.75
CA ASN A 24 -17.81 14.48 -10.40
C ASN A 24 -17.09 15.14 -11.61
N SER A 25 -17.19 14.57 -12.81
CA SER A 25 -16.46 15.04 -13.99
C SER A 25 -17.03 16.30 -14.66
N THR A 26 -17.88 17.08 -13.97
CA THR A 26 -18.49 18.30 -14.56
C THR A 26 -17.76 19.60 -14.21
N GLU A 27 -16.74 19.62 -13.36
CA GLU A 27 -15.98 20.83 -13.08
C GLU A 27 -14.48 20.54 -12.91
N ALA A 28 -13.70 20.82 -13.90
CA ALA A 28 -12.34 21.36 -13.93
C ALA A 28 -11.58 20.97 -15.20
N VAL A 29 -11.99 21.48 -16.33
CA VAL A 29 -11.12 21.53 -17.53
C VAL A 29 -10.17 22.71 -17.37
N THR A 30 -9.00 22.53 -16.80
CA THR A 30 -7.88 23.46 -17.01
C THR A 30 -7.21 23.08 -18.32
N MET A 31 -7.45 23.90 -19.34
CA MET A 31 -6.82 23.79 -20.66
C MET A 31 -5.30 23.91 -20.52
N TYR A 32 -4.59 22.82 -20.72
CA TYR A 32 -3.20 22.91 -21.14
C TYR A 32 -3.17 23.17 -22.65
N ASN A 33 -2.54 24.28 -23.10
CA ASN A 33 -2.30 24.58 -24.49
C ASN A 33 -1.45 23.49 -25.13
N CYS A 34 -2.08 22.52 -25.80
CA CYS A 34 -1.42 21.62 -26.73
C CYS A 34 -1.18 22.31 -28.06
N PRO A 35 0.04 22.23 -28.65
CA PRO A 35 0.23 22.61 -30.05
C PRO A 35 -0.66 21.76 -30.96
N SER A 36 -1.19 22.37 -31.98
CA SER A 36 -2.11 21.80 -32.97
C SER A 36 -1.70 20.42 -33.45
N GLY A 37 -2.47 19.38 -33.06
CA GLY A 37 -2.29 18.01 -33.51
C GLY A 37 -2.55 16.91 -32.46
N CYS A 38 -2.88 17.25 -31.22
CA CYS A 38 -3.27 16.24 -30.22
C CYS A 38 -4.70 15.78 -30.48
N ILE A 39 -4.87 14.48 -30.72
CA ILE A 39 -6.17 13.84 -30.80
C ILE A 39 -6.85 14.00 -29.42
N GLU A 40 -8.03 14.62 -29.40
CA GLU A 40 -8.94 14.62 -28.26
C GLU A 40 -9.33 13.18 -27.91
N ASN A 41 -8.57 12.53 -27.03
CA ASN A 41 -8.97 11.27 -26.46
C ASN A 41 -8.93 11.38 -24.94
N THR A 42 -10.14 11.38 -24.39
CA THR A 42 -10.47 11.06 -22.99
C THR A 42 -9.44 11.60 -22.00
N SER A 43 -9.75 12.76 -21.44
CA SER A 43 -8.99 13.37 -20.34
C SER A 43 -8.95 12.43 -19.12
N VAL A 44 -7.98 11.54 -19.11
CA VAL A 44 -7.58 10.89 -17.86
C VAL A 44 -6.98 12.00 -17.02
N GLU A 45 -7.68 12.45 -15.99
CA GLU A 45 -7.17 13.46 -15.07
C GLU A 45 -5.88 12.92 -14.45
N VAL A 46 -4.76 13.52 -14.82
CA VAL A 46 -3.46 13.26 -14.18
C VAL A 46 -3.54 13.86 -12.79
N PHE A 47 -3.51 13.00 -11.79
CA PHE A 47 -3.50 13.42 -10.39
C PHE A 47 -2.14 14.04 -10.05
N ASN A 48 -2.15 15.32 -9.69
CA ASN A 48 -0.94 16.01 -9.29
C ASN A 48 -0.53 15.57 -7.89
N HIS A 49 0.57 14.84 -7.77
CA HIS A 49 1.17 14.48 -6.51
C HIS A 49 2.64 14.90 -6.46
N ASN A 50 3.18 14.99 -5.26
CA ASN A 50 4.46 15.64 -5.01
C ASN A 50 5.62 14.67 -4.79
N PHE A 51 5.64 13.46 -5.39
CA PHE A 51 6.82 12.59 -5.30
C PHE A 51 8.04 13.21 -5.97
N CYS A 52 9.22 12.92 -5.45
CA CYS A 52 10.45 13.55 -5.91
C CYS A 52 10.70 13.33 -7.40
N GLU A 53 10.45 12.13 -7.93
CA GLU A 53 10.62 11.84 -9.36
C GLU A 53 9.73 12.76 -10.22
N SER A 54 8.45 12.92 -9.88
CA SER A 54 7.54 13.85 -10.56
C SER A 54 8.00 15.30 -10.44
N ARG A 55 8.43 15.73 -9.25
CA ARG A 55 8.90 17.12 -9.04
C ARG A 55 10.06 17.46 -9.95
N LEU A 56 11.03 16.54 -10.11
CA LEU A 56 12.17 16.73 -11.02
C LEU A 56 11.78 16.69 -12.49
N GLN A 57 10.67 16.05 -12.84
CA GLN A 57 10.14 15.97 -14.20
C GLN A 57 9.04 17.01 -14.48
N HIS A 58 8.93 18.08 -13.66
CA HIS A 58 7.88 19.11 -13.80
C HIS A 58 6.46 18.52 -13.72
N ASN A 59 6.24 17.54 -12.84
CA ASN A 59 4.97 16.84 -12.63
C ASN A 59 4.42 16.13 -13.88
N LYS A 60 5.30 15.68 -14.77
CA LYS A 60 4.89 14.91 -15.96
C LYS A 60 5.00 13.41 -15.69
N PRO A 61 3.95 12.62 -16.06
CA PRO A 61 4.06 11.17 -16.09
C PRO A 61 4.94 10.74 -17.28
N PRO A 62 5.53 9.52 -17.23
CA PRO A 62 5.52 8.59 -16.12
C PRO A 62 6.65 8.82 -15.12
N GLU A 63 6.45 8.41 -13.86
CA GLU A 63 7.53 8.18 -12.89
C GLU A 63 8.18 6.83 -13.19
N ILE A 64 9.16 6.83 -14.07
CA ILE A 64 9.71 5.59 -14.66
C ILE A 64 10.35 4.70 -13.59
N TYR A 65 11.20 5.27 -12.75
CA TYR A 65 11.90 4.50 -11.71
C TYR A 65 10.92 3.93 -10.68
N ASN A 66 10.00 4.74 -10.18
CA ASN A 66 9.00 4.30 -9.22
C ASN A 66 8.07 3.26 -9.84
N SER A 67 7.63 3.44 -11.09
CA SER A 67 6.76 2.49 -11.79
C SER A 67 7.41 1.10 -11.93
N TYR A 68 8.63 1.02 -12.45
CA TYR A 68 9.29 -0.29 -12.65
C TYR A 68 9.68 -0.94 -11.31
N THR A 69 10.16 -0.15 -10.35
CA THR A 69 10.58 -0.70 -9.07
C THR A 69 9.42 -1.15 -8.19
N SER A 70 8.21 -0.62 -8.37
CA SER A 70 6.98 -1.11 -7.73
C SER A 70 6.73 -2.60 -8.00
N LEU A 71 7.11 -3.10 -9.17
CA LEU A 71 6.99 -4.54 -9.50
C LEU A 71 7.82 -5.43 -8.56
N ALA A 72 8.84 -4.89 -7.88
CA ALA A 72 9.57 -5.64 -6.86
C ALA A 72 8.67 -6.10 -5.72
N VAL A 73 7.63 -5.33 -5.37
CA VAL A 73 6.65 -5.70 -4.34
C VAL A 73 5.90 -6.98 -4.75
N THR A 74 5.55 -7.13 -6.04
CA THR A 74 4.96 -8.37 -6.61
C THR A 74 5.96 -9.53 -6.58
N VAL A 75 7.22 -9.27 -6.93
CA VAL A 75 8.25 -10.31 -7.06
C VAL A 75 8.65 -10.90 -5.71
N VAL A 76 8.66 -10.10 -4.64
CA VAL A 76 9.05 -10.55 -3.30
C VAL A 76 8.32 -11.81 -2.85
N PRO A 77 6.97 -11.89 -2.80
CA PRO A 77 6.28 -13.12 -2.39
C PRO A 77 6.46 -14.27 -3.37
N LEU A 78 6.52 -13.99 -4.68
CA LEU A 78 6.67 -15.03 -5.70
C LEU A 78 8.03 -15.73 -5.65
N VAL A 79 9.09 -15.02 -5.29
CA VAL A 79 10.47 -15.56 -5.22
C VAL A 79 10.80 -16.15 -3.85
N ILE A 80 10.34 -15.52 -2.77
CA ILE A 80 10.71 -15.95 -1.41
C ILE A 80 9.82 -17.10 -0.92
N GLY A 81 8.60 -17.24 -1.47
CA GLY A 81 7.61 -18.26 -1.12
C GLY A 81 6.38 -17.69 -0.43
N LEU A 82 5.30 -18.46 -0.44
CA LEU A 82 4.00 -18.05 0.09
C LEU A 82 3.81 -18.61 1.51
N PRO A 83 3.23 -17.83 2.45
CA PRO A 83 2.89 -18.32 3.79
C PRO A 83 1.73 -19.33 3.73
N GLU A 84 1.67 -20.24 4.72
CA GLU A 84 0.57 -21.21 4.87
C GLU A 84 -0.58 -20.64 5.71
N HIS A 85 -0.27 -19.81 6.70
CA HIS A 85 -1.28 -19.19 7.54
C HIS A 85 -2.10 -18.17 6.78
N GLN A 86 -3.43 -18.40 6.72
CA GLN A 86 -4.36 -17.65 5.84
C GLN A 86 -4.23 -16.12 5.91
N PRO A 87 -4.14 -15.45 7.07
CA PRO A 87 -3.94 -14.00 7.10
C PRO A 87 -2.63 -13.57 6.44
N PHE A 88 -1.54 -14.30 6.65
CA PHE A 88 -0.24 -13.99 6.03
C PHE A 88 -0.23 -14.32 4.52
N TYR A 89 -0.94 -15.37 4.10
CA TYR A 89 -1.18 -15.64 2.68
C TYR A 89 -1.91 -14.47 2.00
N ASN A 90 -2.90 -13.89 2.69
CA ASN A 90 -3.60 -12.72 2.19
C ASN A 90 -2.67 -11.49 2.09
N VAL A 91 -1.69 -11.33 3.00
CA VAL A 91 -0.64 -10.29 2.84
C VAL A 91 0.15 -10.50 1.56
N ALA A 92 0.58 -11.75 1.28
CA ALA A 92 1.28 -12.06 0.04
C ALA A 92 0.46 -11.71 -1.20
N THR A 93 -0.83 -12.05 -1.18
CA THR A 93 -1.78 -11.71 -2.26
C THR A 93 -1.88 -10.18 -2.43
N MET A 94 -2.02 -9.43 -1.33
CA MET A 94 -2.08 -7.97 -1.40
C MET A 94 -0.77 -7.35 -1.88
N PHE A 95 0.39 -7.90 -1.55
CA PHE A 95 1.68 -7.46 -2.09
C PHE A 95 1.76 -7.67 -3.61
N ILE A 96 1.31 -8.83 -4.09
CA ILE A 96 1.27 -9.10 -5.54
C ILE A 96 0.38 -8.07 -6.25
N LEU A 97 -0.81 -7.81 -5.73
CA LEU A 97 -1.73 -6.83 -6.29
C LEU A 97 -1.20 -5.40 -6.17
N ASN A 98 -0.58 -5.06 -5.03
CA ASN A 98 -0.01 -3.74 -4.79
C ASN A 98 1.11 -3.41 -5.76
N GLY A 99 2.02 -4.35 -6.05
CA GLY A 99 3.09 -4.07 -7.01
C GLY A 99 2.58 -3.71 -8.40
N PHE A 100 1.49 -4.34 -8.87
CA PHE A 100 0.83 -3.95 -10.12
C PHE A 100 0.09 -2.62 -10.00
N ALA A 101 -0.66 -2.42 -8.91
CA ALA A 101 -1.41 -1.19 -8.69
C ALA A 101 -0.48 0.02 -8.57
N SER A 102 0.61 -0.12 -7.82
CA SER A 102 1.64 0.91 -7.65
C SER A 102 2.37 1.20 -8.95
N SER A 103 2.76 0.16 -9.71
CA SER A 103 3.36 0.34 -11.04
C SER A 103 2.44 1.10 -11.98
N TYR A 104 1.15 0.76 -12.02
CA TYR A 104 0.15 1.47 -12.80
C TYR A 104 0.00 2.92 -12.34
N TYR A 105 -0.08 3.15 -11.01
CA TYR A 105 -0.20 4.48 -10.46
C TYR A 105 0.98 5.38 -10.86
N HIS A 106 2.20 4.95 -10.61
CA HIS A 106 3.41 5.72 -10.96
C HIS A 106 3.58 5.93 -12.46
N TYR A 107 3.05 5.01 -13.30
CA TYR A 107 3.14 5.18 -14.74
C TYR A 107 2.14 6.20 -15.29
N TYR A 108 0.90 6.19 -14.81
CA TYR A 108 -0.18 7.02 -15.34
C TYR A 108 -0.55 8.21 -14.46
N LEU A 109 -0.19 8.21 -13.18
CA LEU A 109 -0.53 9.23 -12.18
C LEU A 109 -2.04 9.54 -12.12
N THR A 110 -2.87 8.50 -12.20
CA THR A 110 -4.33 8.64 -12.17
C THR A 110 -4.87 8.50 -10.75
N TRP A 111 -6.00 9.14 -10.47
CA TRP A 111 -6.71 8.99 -9.20
C TRP A 111 -7.05 7.52 -8.89
N LEU A 112 -7.56 6.77 -9.89
CA LEU A 112 -7.87 5.36 -9.72
C LEU A 112 -6.61 4.53 -9.39
N GLY A 113 -5.48 4.82 -10.05
CA GLY A 113 -4.20 4.19 -9.74
C GLY A 113 -3.77 4.43 -8.30
N LYS A 114 -3.83 5.69 -7.82
CA LYS A 114 -3.57 6.07 -6.44
C LYS A 114 -4.44 5.29 -5.47
N GLN A 115 -5.76 5.24 -5.71
CA GLN A 115 -6.69 4.51 -4.87
C GLN A 115 -6.38 3.01 -4.80
N ALA A 116 -6.05 2.39 -5.93
CA ALA A 116 -5.71 0.97 -5.98
C ALA A 116 -4.40 0.68 -5.22
N ASP A 117 -3.39 1.53 -5.36
CA ASP A 117 -2.13 1.43 -4.64
C ASP A 117 -2.33 1.56 -3.12
N GLU A 118 -2.93 2.65 -2.65
CA GLU A 118 -3.17 2.93 -1.24
C GLU A 118 -4.04 1.86 -0.56
N VAL A 119 -5.13 1.44 -1.21
CA VAL A 119 -6.05 0.43 -0.68
C VAL A 119 -5.36 -0.92 -0.52
N THR A 120 -4.57 -1.36 -1.51
CA THR A 120 -3.86 -2.63 -1.41
C THR A 120 -2.79 -2.61 -0.32
N MET A 121 -2.12 -1.47 -0.09
CA MET A 121 -1.19 -1.29 1.04
C MET A 121 -1.91 -1.39 2.40
N ILE A 122 -3.07 -0.75 2.56
CA ILE A 122 -3.83 -0.82 3.81
C ILE A 122 -4.40 -2.22 4.04
N LEU A 123 -4.87 -2.91 3.00
CA LEU A 123 -5.33 -4.30 3.10
C LEU A 123 -4.19 -5.25 3.48
N ALA A 124 -2.97 -5.06 2.97
CA ALA A 124 -1.82 -5.85 3.40
C ALA A 124 -1.54 -5.67 4.90
N ASN A 125 -1.59 -4.44 5.40
CA ASN A 125 -1.42 -4.14 6.82
C ASN A 125 -2.56 -4.71 7.67
N TYR A 126 -3.81 -4.60 7.23
CA TYR A 126 -4.98 -5.20 7.88
C TYR A 126 -4.80 -6.70 8.07
N PHE A 127 -4.45 -7.44 7.01
CA PHE A 127 -4.23 -8.89 7.10
C PHE A 127 -3.00 -9.24 7.95
N GLY A 128 -1.93 -8.46 7.81
CA GLY A 128 -0.74 -8.62 8.64
C GLY A 128 -1.07 -8.50 10.13
N LEU A 129 -1.85 -7.48 10.51
CA LEU A 129 -2.30 -7.28 11.88
C LEU A 129 -3.24 -8.41 12.35
N CYS A 130 -4.12 -8.94 11.48
CA CYS A 130 -4.93 -10.11 11.78
C CYS A 130 -4.07 -11.33 12.13
N GLY A 131 -3.04 -11.62 11.34
CA GLY A 131 -2.12 -12.72 11.61
C GLY A 131 -1.35 -12.55 12.93
N LEU A 132 -0.88 -11.34 13.21
CA LEU A 132 -0.19 -11.03 14.46
C LEU A 132 -1.13 -11.15 15.67
N ILE A 133 -2.38 -10.72 15.60
CA ILE A 133 -3.41 -10.89 16.64
C ILE A 133 -3.61 -12.38 16.91
N ASP A 134 -3.74 -13.20 15.88
CA ASP A 134 -3.91 -14.65 16.01
C ASP A 134 -2.72 -15.34 16.68
N MET A 135 -1.50 -14.83 16.47
CA MET A 135 -0.29 -15.35 17.12
C MET A 135 -0.21 -14.95 18.59
N VAL A 136 -0.55 -13.72 18.92
CA VAL A 136 -0.47 -13.22 20.32
C VAL A 136 -1.56 -13.83 21.19
N TYR A 137 -2.79 -13.86 20.71
CA TYR A 137 -3.97 -14.24 21.48
C TYR A 137 -4.51 -15.61 21.06
N SER A 138 -4.29 -16.62 21.89
CA SER A 138 -4.76 -17.99 21.61
C SER A 138 -6.27 -18.17 21.84
N LYS A 139 -6.84 -17.46 22.84
CA LYS A 139 -8.26 -17.57 23.19
C LYS A 139 -9.14 -16.73 22.24
N PRO A 140 -10.19 -17.32 21.64
CA PRO A 140 -11.11 -16.58 20.75
C PRO A 140 -11.76 -15.35 21.40
N THR A 141 -12.07 -15.43 22.71
CA THR A 141 -12.68 -14.32 23.47
C THR A 141 -11.82 -13.05 23.47
N ASN A 142 -10.48 -13.21 23.48
CA ASN A 142 -9.55 -12.08 23.53
C ASN A 142 -9.22 -11.52 22.13
N ARG A 143 -9.28 -12.36 21.08
CA ARG A 143 -8.94 -11.93 19.72
C ARG A 143 -10.11 -11.36 18.93
N ARG A 144 -11.36 -11.83 19.19
CA ARG A 144 -12.56 -11.36 18.48
C ARG A 144 -12.75 -9.84 18.53
N PRO A 145 -12.68 -9.17 19.68
CA PRO A 145 -12.86 -7.71 19.75
C PRO A 145 -11.74 -6.97 18.98
N LEU A 146 -10.51 -7.49 18.98
CA LEU A 146 -9.41 -6.89 18.24
C LEU A 146 -9.58 -7.04 16.72
N HIS A 147 -10.03 -8.22 16.26
CA HIS A 147 -10.39 -8.40 14.86
C HIS A 147 -11.54 -7.48 14.43
N LEU A 148 -12.58 -7.36 15.28
CA LEU A 148 -13.69 -6.46 15.00
C LEU A 148 -13.20 -5.00 14.88
N LEU A 149 -12.41 -4.54 15.85
CA LEU A 149 -11.84 -3.18 15.83
C LEU A 149 -10.99 -2.96 14.57
N ASN A 150 -10.10 -3.89 14.25
CA ASN A 150 -9.26 -3.83 13.05
C ASN A 150 -10.12 -3.78 11.77
N THR A 151 -11.19 -4.59 11.71
CA THR A 151 -12.11 -4.61 10.56
C THR A 151 -12.88 -3.29 10.43
N LEU A 152 -13.39 -2.75 11.54
CA LEU A 152 -14.09 -1.46 11.54
C LEU A 152 -13.17 -0.31 11.13
N PHE A 153 -11.91 -0.33 11.59
CA PHE A 153 -10.93 0.67 11.23
C PHE A 153 -10.59 0.62 9.72
N MET A 154 -10.35 -0.60 9.19
CA MET A 154 -10.11 -0.81 7.76
C MET A 154 -11.32 -0.38 6.92
N TYR A 155 -12.53 -0.76 7.33
CA TYR A 155 -13.76 -0.38 6.62
C TYR A 155 -13.99 1.13 6.65
N GLY A 156 -13.73 1.77 7.80
CA GLY A 156 -13.76 3.23 7.93
C GLY A 156 -12.82 3.92 6.95
N PHE A 157 -11.59 3.39 6.79
CA PHE A 157 -10.66 3.89 5.77
C PHE A 157 -11.23 3.75 4.36
N LEU A 158 -11.72 2.56 3.98
CA LEU A 158 -12.25 2.33 2.64
C LEU A 158 -13.38 3.29 2.29
N VAL A 159 -14.33 3.48 3.20
CA VAL A 159 -15.45 4.41 3.02
C VAL A 159 -14.96 5.86 2.92
N SER A 160 -14.09 6.29 3.85
CA SER A 160 -13.58 7.65 3.86
C SER A 160 -12.72 7.95 2.63
N ASN A 161 -11.87 7.00 2.21
CA ASN A 161 -11.00 7.14 1.05
C ASN A 161 -11.78 7.25 -0.28
N THR A 162 -12.98 6.66 -0.31
CA THR A 162 -13.88 6.76 -1.48
C THR A 162 -14.64 8.10 -1.51
N LEU A 163 -15.05 8.58 -0.33
CA LEU A 163 -15.93 9.74 -0.22
C LEU A 163 -15.17 11.06 -0.05
N ILE A 164 -13.96 11.01 0.50
CA ILE A 164 -13.19 12.21 0.89
C ILE A 164 -11.86 12.18 0.15
N GLN A 165 -11.68 13.09 -0.80
CA GLN A 165 -10.41 13.29 -1.48
C GLN A 165 -9.45 14.05 -0.55
N ASN A 166 -8.85 13.33 0.41
CA ASN A 166 -7.92 13.91 1.37
C ASN A 166 -6.59 13.17 1.33
N ASP A 167 -5.56 13.85 0.88
CA ASP A 167 -4.20 13.30 0.74
C ASP A 167 -3.56 12.89 2.07
N GLN A 168 -4.04 13.42 3.20
CA GLN A 168 -3.53 13.06 4.53
C GLN A 168 -4.18 11.81 5.13
N LEU A 169 -5.26 11.31 4.52
CA LEU A 169 -5.99 10.16 5.06
C LEU A 169 -5.14 8.89 5.02
N PHE A 170 -4.58 8.57 3.85
CA PHE A 170 -3.76 7.38 3.67
C PHE A 170 -2.52 7.38 4.59
N PRO A 171 -1.64 8.41 4.58
CA PRO A 171 -0.46 8.38 5.43
C PRO A 171 -0.79 8.31 6.92
N THR A 172 -1.90 8.91 7.36
CA THR A 172 -2.37 8.83 8.75
C THR A 172 -2.77 7.39 9.11
N VAL A 173 -3.64 6.78 8.31
CA VAL A 173 -4.12 5.41 8.55
C VAL A 173 -2.97 4.40 8.43
N PHE A 174 -2.10 4.57 7.45
CA PHE A 174 -0.92 3.73 7.26
C PHE A 174 0.01 3.79 8.48
N SER A 175 0.26 5.00 9.01
CA SER A 175 1.08 5.21 10.21
C SER A 175 0.51 4.50 11.44
N VAL A 176 -0.83 4.55 11.61
CA VAL A 176 -1.52 3.83 12.70
C VAL A 176 -1.35 2.32 12.55
N TYR A 177 -1.49 1.78 11.32
CA TYR A 177 -1.25 0.37 11.06
C TYR A 177 0.19 -0.03 11.33
N ILE A 178 1.17 0.76 10.91
CA ILE A 178 2.59 0.50 11.19
C ILE A 178 2.85 0.47 12.70
N ALA A 179 2.36 1.47 13.45
CA ALA A 179 2.53 1.52 14.90
C ALA A 179 1.90 0.29 15.60
N GLY A 180 0.66 -0.07 15.22
CA GLY A 180 -0.02 -1.25 15.72
C GLY A 180 0.73 -2.55 15.39
N SER A 181 1.22 -2.67 14.16
CA SER A 181 2.00 -3.83 13.71
C SER A 181 3.32 -3.94 14.45
N LEU A 182 4.06 -2.85 14.66
CA LEU A 182 5.31 -2.84 15.43
C LEU A 182 5.09 -3.28 16.89
N TYR A 183 4.01 -2.79 17.52
CA TYR A 183 3.62 -3.24 18.85
C TYR A 183 3.35 -4.75 18.89
N MET A 184 2.57 -5.26 17.95
CA MET A 184 2.21 -6.68 17.88
C MET A 184 3.40 -7.57 17.51
N ILE A 185 4.27 -7.14 16.59
CA ILE A 185 5.52 -7.80 16.25
C ILE A 185 6.38 -8.00 17.50
N ARG A 186 6.53 -6.97 18.34
CA ARG A 186 7.25 -7.07 19.60
C ARG A 186 6.61 -8.09 20.54
N ARG A 187 5.26 -8.13 20.62
CA ARG A 187 4.52 -9.10 21.45
C ARG A 187 4.73 -10.54 20.96
N VAL A 188 4.66 -10.77 19.65
CA VAL A 188 4.95 -12.09 19.04
C VAL A 188 6.39 -12.49 19.31
N ALA A 189 7.35 -11.61 19.04
CA ALA A 189 8.77 -11.88 19.27
C ALA A 189 9.08 -12.26 20.72
N HIS A 190 8.47 -11.58 21.69
CA HIS A 190 8.61 -11.92 23.11
C HIS A 190 7.95 -13.27 23.45
N LYS A 191 6.75 -13.55 22.91
CA LYS A 191 6.03 -14.79 23.17
C LYS A 191 6.74 -16.04 22.64
N TYR A 192 7.35 -15.93 21.45
CA TYR A 192 7.98 -17.05 20.75
C TYR A 192 9.51 -17.02 20.79
N ASN A 193 10.10 -16.04 21.48
CA ASN A 193 11.56 -15.83 21.58
C ASN A 193 12.24 -15.78 20.19
N THR A 194 11.70 -15.02 19.25
CA THR A 194 12.16 -14.98 17.86
C THR A 194 12.81 -13.66 17.47
N PRO A 195 13.84 -13.68 16.61
CA PRO A 195 14.48 -12.47 16.15
C PRO A 195 13.56 -11.71 15.18
N TYR A 196 13.42 -10.39 15.38
CA TYR A 196 12.64 -9.50 14.50
C TYR A 196 13.41 -8.24 14.07
N LYS A 197 14.38 -7.81 14.88
CA LYS A 197 15.07 -6.52 14.70
C LYS A 197 15.73 -6.37 13.33
N ARG A 198 16.40 -7.44 12.84
CA ARG A 198 17.07 -7.41 11.53
C ARG A 198 16.11 -7.18 10.37
N TYR A 199 14.91 -7.74 10.45
CA TYR A 199 13.88 -7.61 9.42
C TYR A 199 13.28 -6.20 9.44
N LEU A 200 12.97 -5.69 10.64
CA LEU A 200 12.50 -4.32 10.79
C LEU A 200 13.55 -3.31 10.36
N PHE A 201 14.83 -3.55 10.63
CA PHE A 201 15.90 -2.68 10.17
C PHE A 201 15.89 -2.51 8.66
N VAL A 202 15.73 -3.60 7.89
CA VAL A 202 15.66 -3.54 6.43
C VAL A 202 14.47 -2.70 5.97
N SER A 203 13.27 -2.92 6.53
CA SER A 203 12.07 -2.15 6.18
C SER A 203 12.20 -0.68 6.57
N LEU A 204 12.66 -0.40 7.78
CA LEU A 204 12.82 0.97 8.27
C LEU A 204 13.91 1.74 7.51
N PHE A 205 14.97 1.05 7.10
CA PHE A 205 15.98 1.66 6.23
C PHE A 205 15.38 2.06 4.88
N GLY A 206 14.57 1.19 4.25
CA GLY A 206 13.82 1.55 3.04
C GLY A 206 12.89 2.74 3.25
N ALA A 207 12.14 2.77 4.38
CA ALA A 207 11.29 3.90 4.73
C ALA A 207 12.09 5.21 4.91
N THR A 208 13.26 5.13 5.51
CA THR A 208 14.15 6.29 5.67
C THR A 208 14.65 6.81 4.32
N CYS A 209 15.02 5.91 3.40
CA CYS A 209 15.41 6.31 2.04
C CYS A 209 14.28 7.05 1.32
N TRP A 210 13.04 6.55 1.45
CA TRP A 210 11.86 7.23 0.90
C TRP A 210 11.67 8.62 1.51
N LEU A 211 11.67 8.75 2.85
CA LEU A 211 11.52 10.04 3.53
C LEU A 211 12.61 11.05 3.10
N ILE A 212 13.87 10.61 3.02
CA ILE A 212 14.97 11.47 2.54
C ILE A 212 14.71 11.92 1.10
N SER A 213 14.23 11.02 0.23
CA SER A 213 13.88 11.35 -1.15
C SER A 213 12.79 12.42 -1.22
N GLU A 214 11.75 12.30 -0.40
CA GLU A 214 10.63 13.24 -0.45
C GLU A 214 10.96 14.60 0.18
N GLU A 215 11.76 14.63 1.26
CA GLU A 215 12.11 15.86 1.97
C GLU A 215 13.28 16.62 1.28
N ILE A 216 14.29 15.89 0.80
CA ILE A 216 15.52 16.44 0.23
C ILE A 216 15.58 16.13 -1.27
N CYS A 217 14.53 16.44 -1.99
CA CYS A 217 14.39 16.08 -3.39
C CYS A 217 15.45 16.73 -4.28
N ASN A 218 16.35 15.90 -4.84
CA ASN A 218 17.34 16.27 -5.83
C ASN A 218 17.77 15.04 -6.66
N GLU A 219 18.65 15.22 -7.64
CA GLU A 219 19.12 14.17 -8.53
C GLU A 219 19.80 12.99 -7.82
N TYR A 220 20.36 13.19 -6.62
CA TYR A 220 21.02 12.12 -5.85
C TYR A 220 20.04 11.34 -4.97
N THR A 221 18.98 11.97 -4.50
CA THR A 221 18.02 11.37 -3.56
C THR A 221 16.78 10.79 -4.24
N VAL A 222 16.52 11.14 -5.49
CA VAL A 222 15.31 10.73 -6.25
C VAL A 222 15.03 9.23 -6.21
N HIS A 223 16.06 8.40 -6.14
CA HIS A 223 15.92 6.95 -6.09
C HIS A 223 15.52 6.38 -4.72
N GLY A 224 15.38 7.23 -3.69
CA GLY A 224 14.99 6.77 -2.35
C GLY A 224 13.63 6.10 -2.31
N HIS A 225 12.65 6.59 -3.09
CA HIS A 225 11.35 5.96 -3.26
C HIS A 225 11.46 4.59 -3.94
N SER A 226 12.25 4.49 -5.00
CA SER A 226 12.54 3.22 -5.66
C SER A 226 13.19 2.19 -4.71
N ILE A 227 14.09 2.62 -3.82
CA ILE A 227 14.71 1.78 -2.79
C ILE A 227 13.65 1.30 -1.78
N TRP A 228 12.69 2.14 -1.42
CA TRP A 228 11.55 1.77 -0.59
C TRP A 228 10.77 0.59 -1.16
N HIS A 229 10.47 0.57 -2.46
CA HIS A 229 9.74 -0.51 -3.11
C HIS A 229 10.42 -1.88 -2.96
N PHE A 230 11.73 -1.94 -2.82
CA PHE A 230 12.47 -3.17 -2.56
C PHE A 230 12.57 -3.51 -1.08
N LEU A 231 13.07 -2.59 -0.27
CA LEU A 231 13.50 -2.90 1.08
C LEU A 231 12.35 -2.96 2.08
N PHE A 232 11.37 -2.06 1.95
CA PHE A 232 10.26 -2.05 2.91
C PHE A 232 9.42 -3.34 2.84
N PRO A 233 8.92 -3.79 1.68
CA PRO A 233 8.21 -5.04 1.59
C PRO A 233 9.10 -6.25 1.88
N LEU A 234 10.35 -6.26 1.46
CA LEU A 234 11.27 -7.38 1.71
C LEU A 234 11.47 -7.66 3.20
N GLY A 235 11.70 -6.63 4.00
CA GLY A 235 11.91 -6.78 5.44
C GLY A 235 10.66 -7.30 6.14
N PHE A 236 9.52 -6.66 5.94
CA PHE A 236 8.25 -7.11 6.52
C PHE A 236 7.82 -8.49 6.04
N TYR A 237 7.99 -8.79 4.77
CA TYR A 237 7.59 -10.08 4.21
C TYR A 237 8.44 -11.23 4.77
N ARG A 238 9.76 -11.06 4.87
CA ARG A 238 10.63 -12.04 5.52
C ARG A 238 10.29 -12.26 7.00
N LEU A 239 9.86 -11.20 7.70
CA LEU A 239 9.37 -11.31 9.07
C LEU A 239 8.08 -12.14 9.14
N ILE A 240 7.14 -11.90 8.24
CA ILE A 240 5.88 -12.67 8.13
C ILE A 240 6.18 -14.16 7.90
N LEU A 241 7.05 -14.50 6.95
CA LEU A 241 7.44 -15.88 6.69
C LEU A 241 8.16 -16.54 7.88
N ASN A 242 8.96 -15.75 8.62
CA ASN A 242 9.57 -16.26 9.85
C ASN A 242 8.52 -16.57 10.93
N TYR A 243 7.47 -15.77 11.03
CA TYR A 243 6.38 -15.98 11.98
C TYR A 243 5.42 -17.09 11.54
N ASP A 244 5.18 -17.23 10.25
CA ASP A 244 4.37 -18.30 9.67
C ASP A 244 4.86 -19.70 10.10
N LYS A 245 6.17 -19.89 10.12
CA LYS A 245 6.82 -21.15 10.56
C LYS A 245 6.66 -21.48 12.05
N LEU A 246 6.16 -20.55 12.85
CA LEU A 246 5.94 -20.74 14.29
C LEU A 246 4.51 -21.22 14.61
N LYS A 247 3.66 -21.33 13.61
CA LYS A 247 2.26 -21.67 13.74
C LYS A 247 1.95 -23.06 13.21
#